data_0405d1c92d88382b1b3022bea62d75e9
#
_entry.id   0405d1c92d88382b1b3022bea62d75e9
#
_cell.length_a   1.000
_cell.length_b   1.000
_cell.length_c   1.000
_cell.angle_alpha   90.00
_cell.angle_beta   90.00
_cell.angle_gamma   90.00
#
_symmetry.space_group_name_H-M   'P 1'
#
loop_
_entity.id
_entity.type
_entity.pdbx_description
1 polymer ?
#
loop_
_entity_poly.entity_id
_entity_poly.type
_entity_poly.pdbx_seq_one_letter_code
_entity_poly.pdbx_strand_id
1 'polypeptide(L)'
;MRGYPDLTLTLLLCLDLLLRASAAEDASLCGLNGCQAIELAKRYTEHTMAKMMRTIKPDALEEVFANMKKLELLVRSVQDLERDVSSLFQPVWPVNGSPARWSMCAEGPCSCMMETQTVSCWRLGLQHHVPRKQQIPVDTKILDLSMNRLKFLHKDSFIRLTELEELDLSENDLELMPNSVFYDLENMRHLKLHKNQLLYLSGDLFQDAGALRTIDISFNILEKLPEPLFKKLYSLYFLNLANNAISEIPDSVFHDLESLEDLDLSVNKIKELPRHAFGNLKMLKRLKLEENELARLPYGIFDQLESLQELYLQNNKIERLPMGVFAYLGSLTFLDLTSNQIQGIDYKDFIALRNLRSLFLGQNFITTITNKTFVGTPKLEKLYLFSNKIEDVELAAFSGLNSLSWLLLNNNLLRQLPREIFKRTPSLLRLQIDSNKFMKLPEGILDELKVVEQVKLSMNPWHCDCFILYLTRWLHRNPDKIWDRQPKCRGPGDLGGKPVIDMTFNSVCDGQWASMTKIQGRV
;
A
#
# COMPACT_ATOMS: atom_id res chain seq x y z
N MET A 1 -19.29 -33.01 -48.14
CA MET A 1 -17.83 -33.05 -48.24
C MET A 1 -17.37 -32.10 -49.33
N ARG A 2 -17.21 -30.85 -49.06
CA ARG A 2 -16.52 -29.83 -49.88
C ARG A 2 -16.30 -28.62 -49.00
N GLY A 3 -15.04 -28.22 -48.78
CA GLY A 3 -14.71 -26.88 -48.29
C GLY A 3 -13.86 -26.81 -47.02
N TYR A 4 -12.61 -27.29 -47.06
CA TYR A 4 -11.59 -26.94 -46.09
C TYR A 4 -10.18 -26.80 -46.72
N PRO A 5 -10.03 -26.10 -47.91
CA PRO A 5 -8.68 -25.77 -48.34
C PRO A 5 -8.11 -24.50 -47.70
N ASP A 6 -8.95 -23.55 -47.28
CA ASP A 6 -8.46 -22.23 -46.85
C ASP A 6 -7.89 -22.20 -45.43
N LEU A 7 -8.37 -23.06 -44.53
CA LEU A 7 -7.84 -23.08 -43.14
C LEU A 7 -6.42 -23.66 -43.05
N THR A 8 -6.13 -24.65 -43.90
CA THR A 8 -4.78 -25.23 -43.97
C THR A 8 -3.81 -24.29 -44.66
N LEU A 9 -4.25 -23.49 -45.62
CA LEU A 9 -3.42 -22.49 -46.28
C LEU A 9 -3.11 -21.30 -45.36
N THR A 10 -4.09 -20.85 -44.56
CA THR A 10 -3.90 -19.75 -43.59
C THR A 10 -3.01 -20.18 -42.43
N LEU A 11 -3.14 -21.44 -41.98
CA LEU A 11 -2.24 -22.04 -40.97
C LEU A 11 -0.81 -22.20 -41.49
N LEU A 12 -0.65 -22.62 -42.76
CA LEU A 12 0.65 -22.73 -43.40
C LEU A 12 1.29 -21.35 -43.65
N LEU A 13 0.51 -20.32 -44.00
CA LEU A 13 0.98 -18.95 -44.11
C LEU A 13 1.41 -18.35 -42.76
N CYS A 14 0.68 -18.62 -41.69
CA CYS A 14 1.09 -18.24 -40.34
C CYS A 14 2.35 -18.98 -39.89
N LEU A 15 2.50 -20.27 -40.22
CA LEU A 15 3.72 -21.04 -39.96
C LEU A 15 4.91 -20.53 -40.79
N ASP A 16 4.69 -20.16 -42.05
CA ASP A 16 5.74 -19.61 -42.93
C ASP A 16 6.18 -18.21 -42.49
N LEU A 17 5.25 -17.38 -41.99
CA LEU A 17 5.57 -16.09 -41.36
C LEU A 17 6.35 -16.26 -40.06
N LEU A 18 5.99 -17.24 -39.21
CA LEU A 18 6.72 -17.59 -37.98
C LEU A 18 8.09 -18.19 -38.26
N LEU A 19 8.19 -19.02 -39.32
CA LEU A 19 9.46 -19.60 -39.77
C LEU A 19 10.37 -18.53 -40.41
N ARG A 20 9.82 -17.55 -41.10
CA ARG A 20 10.60 -16.40 -41.62
C ARG A 20 11.04 -15.45 -40.54
N ALA A 21 10.24 -15.24 -39.48
CA ALA A 21 10.65 -14.51 -38.26
C ALA A 21 11.77 -15.26 -37.49
N SER A 22 11.79 -16.62 -37.55
CA SER A 22 12.86 -17.45 -36.97
C SER A 22 14.11 -17.59 -37.83
N ALA A 23 14.01 -17.33 -39.15
CA ALA A 23 15.12 -17.42 -40.11
C ALA A 23 15.93 -16.11 -40.29
N ALA A 24 15.50 -15.01 -39.63
CA ALA A 24 16.32 -13.81 -39.45
C ALA A 24 17.37 -14.00 -38.33
N GLU A 25 17.91 -15.21 -38.24
CA GLU A 25 19.06 -15.56 -37.39
C GLU A 25 20.36 -15.08 -38.04
N ASP A 26 20.58 -13.77 -38.03
CA ASP A 26 21.96 -13.28 -37.96
C ASP A 26 22.27 -13.02 -36.50
N ALA A 27 22.79 -14.07 -35.83
CA ALA A 27 23.10 -14.13 -34.41
C ALA A 27 24.17 -13.09 -33.94
N SER A 28 24.69 -12.28 -34.86
CA SER A 28 25.67 -11.24 -34.59
C SER A 28 25.06 -9.87 -34.20
N LEU A 29 23.74 -9.70 -34.36
CA LEU A 29 23.05 -8.41 -34.15
C LEU A 29 22.12 -8.36 -32.93
N CYS A 30 21.91 -9.50 -32.25
CA CYS A 30 20.98 -9.58 -31.12
C CYS A 30 21.75 -9.43 -29.81
N GLY A 31 21.68 -8.26 -29.18
CA GLY A 31 22.09 -8.14 -27.77
C GLY A 31 21.20 -9.08 -26.92
N LEU A 32 21.79 -9.74 -25.91
CA LEU A 32 21.19 -10.83 -25.10
C LEU A 32 19.73 -10.63 -24.69
N ASN A 33 19.24 -9.41 -24.56
CA ASN A 33 17.90 -9.08 -24.07
C ASN A 33 16.81 -9.03 -25.14
N GLY A 34 17.15 -8.58 -26.35
CA GLY A 34 16.19 -8.59 -27.47
C GLY A 34 15.87 -10.04 -27.87
N CYS A 35 16.86 -10.94 -27.84
CA CYS A 35 16.65 -12.35 -28.15
C CYS A 35 15.83 -13.07 -27.08
N GLN A 36 15.92 -12.69 -25.81
CA GLN A 36 15.09 -13.27 -24.74
C GLN A 36 13.62 -12.86 -24.88
N ALA A 37 13.33 -11.62 -25.24
CA ALA A 37 11.96 -11.17 -25.48
C ALA A 37 11.33 -11.85 -26.70
N ILE A 38 12.11 -12.02 -27.78
CA ILE A 38 11.67 -12.74 -28.98
C ILE A 38 11.46 -14.23 -28.67
N GLU A 39 12.35 -14.85 -27.89
CA GLU A 39 12.22 -16.24 -27.45
C GLU A 39 11.00 -16.45 -26.52
N LEU A 40 10.72 -15.50 -25.65
CA LEU A 40 9.52 -15.53 -24.79
C LEU A 40 8.24 -15.39 -25.60
N ALA A 41 8.20 -14.47 -26.56
CA ALA A 41 7.09 -14.30 -27.47
C ALA A 41 6.88 -15.55 -28.35
N LYS A 42 7.98 -16.17 -28.83
CA LYS A 42 7.95 -17.42 -29.58
C LYS A 42 7.38 -18.58 -28.75
N ARG A 43 7.82 -18.79 -27.51
CA ARG A 43 7.29 -19.79 -26.59
C ARG A 43 5.82 -19.56 -26.24
N TYR A 44 5.42 -18.31 -26.06
CA TYR A 44 4.02 -17.97 -25.77
C TYR A 44 3.12 -18.27 -26.97
N THR A 45 3.56 -17.93 -28.20
CA THR A 45 2.81 -18.25 -29.43
C THR A 45 2.76 -19.74 -29.70
N GLU A 46 3.86 -20.49 -29.50
CA GLU A 46 3.91 -21.95 -29.63
C GLU A 46 2.99 -22.64 -28.61
N HIS A 47 3.00 -22.18 -27.35
CA HIS A 47 2.12 -22.73 -26.31
C HIS A 47 0.65 -22.46 -26.61
N THR A 48 0.32 -21.27 -27.09
CA THR A 48 -1.05 -20.87 -27.44
C THR A 48 -1.54 -21.62 -28.67
N MET A 49 -0.70 -21.81 -29.69
CA MET A 49 -1.01 -22.66 -30.86
C MET A 49 -1.20 -24.14 -30.48
N ALA A 50 -0.33 -24.69 -29.66
CA ALA A 50 -0.46 -26.08 -29.20
C ALA A 50 -1.75 -26.31 -28.40
N LYS A 51 -2.18 -25.31 -27.63
CA LYS A 51 -3.45 -25.33 -26.91
C LYS A 51 -4.65 -25.22 -27.85
N MET A 52 -4.57 -24.38 -28.89
CA MET A 52 -5.59 -24.25 -29.93
C MET A 52 -5.78 -25.54 -30.73
N MET A 53 -4.68 -26.18 -31.17
CA MET A 53 -4.75 -27.43 -31.91
C MET A 53 -5.37 -28.60 -31.14
N ARG A 54 -5.31 -28.59 -29.81
CA ARG A 54 -5.94 -29.62 -28.96
C ARG A 54 -7.43 -29.40 -28.69
N THR A 55 -7.96 -28.21 -28.99
CA THR A 55 -9.32 -27.79 -28.62
C THR A 55 -10.28 -27.60 -29.80
N ILE A 56 -9.85 -27.82 -31.02
CA ILE A 56 -10.71 -27.62 -32.23
C ILE A 56 -11.75 -28.73 -32.29
N LYS A 57 -12.95 -28.44 -31.80
CA LYS A 57 -14.19 -29.12 -32.17
C LYS A 57 -14.84 -28.38 -33.36
N PRO A 58 -15.54 -29.06 -34.26
CA PRO A 58 -16.10 -28.44 -35.46
C PRO A 58 -17.06 -27.26 -35.24
N ASP A 59 -17.62 -27.15 -34.04
CA ASP A 59 -18.64 -26.14 -33.68
C ASP A 59 -18.06 -24.84 -33.11
N ALA A 60 -16.74 -24.69 -33.06
CA ALA A 60 -16.06 -23.55 -32.41
C ALA A 60 -15.50 -22.51 -33.39
N LEU A 61 -16.13 -22.34 -34.54
CA LEU A 61 -15.66 -21.38 -35.57
C LEU A 61 -15.58 -19.93 -35.08
N GLU A 62 -16.51 -19.48 -34.25
CA GLU A 62 -16.51 -18.11 -33.72
C GLU A 62 -15.34 -17.89 -32.72
N GLU A 63 -15.00 -18.89 -31.95
CA GLU A 63 -13.88 -18.83 -31.00
C GLU A 63 -12.53 -18.84 -31.72
N VAL A 64 -12.42 -19.56 -32.82
CA VAL A 64 -11.25 -19.54 -33.70
C VAL A 64 -11.06 -18.16 -34.35
N PHE A 65 -12.13 -17.52 -34.84
CA PHE A 65 -12.05 -16.15 -35.38
C PHE A 65 -11.69 -15.10 -34.31
N ALA A 66 -12.23 -15.20 -33.11
CA ALA A 66 -11.85 -14.31 -31.99
C ALA A 66 -10.38 -14.49 -31.62
N ASN A 67 -9.88 -15.71 -31.65
CA ASN A 67 -8.49 -16.04 -31.35
C ASN A 67 -7.54 -15.63 -32.50
N MET A 68 -7.97 -15.71 -33.75
CA MET A 68 -7.22 -15.18 -34.90
C MET A 68 -7.08 -13.65 -34.82
N LYS A 69 -8.12 -12.94 -34.38
CA LYS A 69 -8.06 -11.48 -34.18
C LYS A 69 -7.10 -11.11 -33.04
N LYS A 70 -7.04 -11.92 -31.97
CA LYS A 70 -6.03 -11.79 -30.93
C LYS A 70 -4.62 -12.08 -31.44
N LEU A 71 -4.47 -13.07 -32.32
CA LEU A 71 -3.19 -13.40 -32.96
C LEU A 71 -2.71 -12.25 -33.87
N GLU A 72 -3.60 -11.65 -34.64
CA GLU A 72 -3.28 -10.46 -35.45
C GLU A 72 -2.82 -9.28 -34.59
N LEU A 73 -3.48 -9.05 -33.47
CA LEU A 73 -3.07 -8.03 -32.48
C LEU A 73 -1.70 -8.34 -31.90
N LEU A 74 -1.43 -9.61 -31.56
CA LEU A 74 -0.12 -10.07 -31.08
C LEU A 74 0.97 -9.93 -32.15
N VAL A 75 0.69 -10.26 -33.39
CA VAL A 75 1.64 -10.10 -34.50
C VAL A 75 1.94 -8.61 -34.74
N ARG A 76 0.94 -7.73 -34.67
CA ARG A 76 1.17 -6.27 -34.70
C ARG A 76 2.01 -5.80 -33.53
N SER A 77 1.72 -6.28 -32.32
CA SER A 77 2.53 -5.98 -31.13
C SER A 77 3.98 -6.45 -31.28
N VAL A 78 4.21 -7.62 -31.88
CA VAL A 78 5.57 -8.13 -32.15
C VAL A 78 6.26 -7.29 -33.24
N GLN A 79 5.55 -6.85 -34.27
CA GLN A 79 6.10 -5.97 -35.32
C GLN A 79 6.37 -4.56 -34.78
N ASP A 80 5.55 -4.07 -33.85
CA ASP A 80 5.80 -2.82 -33.15
C ASP A 80 6.99 -2.98 -32.22
N LEU A 81 7.11 -4.12 -31.52
CA LEU A 81 8.28 -4.49 -30.72
C LEU A 81 9.57 -4.61 -31.57
N GLU A 82 9.52 -5.20 -32.77
CA GLU A 82 10.67 -5.24 -33.70
C GLU A 82 11.10 -3.85 -34.15
N ARG A 83 10.13 -2.97 -34.40
CA ARG A 83 10.38 -1.58 -34.78
C ARG A 83 10.98 -0.79 -33.60
N ASP A 84 10.45 -1.03 -32.41
CA ASP A 84 10.90 -0.42 -31.17
C ASP A 84 12.27 -0.98 -30.76
N VAL A 85 12.52 -2.29 -30.88
CA VAL A 85 13.83 -2.93 -30.68
C VAL A 85 14.86 -2.40 -31.68
N SER A 86 14.51 -2.17 -32.95
CA SER A 86 15.42 -1.56 -33.91
C SER A 86 15.77 -0.11 -33.56
N SER A 87 14.87 0.61 -32.87
CA SER A 87 15.16 1.95 -32.35
C SER A 87 16.05 1.94 -31.10
N LEU A 88 16.11 0.82 -30.37
CA LEU A 88 17.01 0.61 -29.22
C LEU A 88 18.50 0.58 -29.58
N PHE A 89 18.86 0.42 -30.85
CA PHE A 89 20.25 0.49 -31.31
C PHE A 89 20.77 1.93 -31.49
N GLN A 90 19.97 2.94 -31.21
CA GLN A 90 20.44 4.32 -31.25
C GLN A 90 20.51 4.89 -29.83
N PRO A 91 21.69 5.33 -29.36
CA PRO A 91 21.80 5.99 -28.06
C PRO A 91 20.91 7.23 -28.03
N VAL A 92 20.33 7.50 -26.85
CA VAL A 92 19.45 8.65 -26.63
C VAL A 92 20.13 9.97 -27.03
N TRP A 93 21.47 10.00 -26.94
CA TRP A 93 22.35 11.05 -27.43
C TRP A 93 23.59 10.47 -28.12
N PRO A 94 24.21 11.22 -29.04
CA PRO A 94 25.39 10.73 -29.73
C PRO A 94 26.57 10.62 -28.77
N VAL A 95 27.01 9.39 -28.51
CA VAL A 95 28.25 9.09 -27.75
C VAL A 95 29.42 9.29 -28.69
N ASN A 96 29.72 10.51 -29.10
CA ASN A 96 30.87 10.80 -29.94
C ASN A 96 32.11 11.15 -29.09
N GLY A 97 33.19 10.55 -29.41
CA GLY A 97 34.50 10.41 -28.75
C GLY A 97 35.20 11.59 -28.07
N SER A 98 34.61 12.79 -28.04
CA SER A 98 35.16 13.95 -27.29
C SER A 98 34.25 14.29 -26.12
N PRO A 99 34.79 14.61 -24.93
CA PRO A 99 33.99 15.03 -23.79
C PRO A 99 33.19 16.30 -24.17
N ALA A 100 31.86 16.25 -24.04
CA ALA A 100 30.99 17.38 -24.28
C ALA A 100 31.32 18.52 -23.31
N ARG A 101 31.31 19.75 -23.81
CA ARG A 101 31.49 20.97 -22.99
C ARG A 101 30.14 21.55 -22.63
N TRP A 102 30.03 22.21 -21.49
CA TRP A 102 28.82 22.87 -21.03
C TRP A 102 28.26 23.89 -22.05
N SER A 103 29.14 24.58 -22.79
CA SER A 103 28.74 25.48 -23.88
C SER A 103 28.01 24.74 -25.02
N MET A 104 28.41 23.51 -25.32
CA MET A 104 27.76 22.67 -26.34
C MET A 104 26.45 22.05 -25.85
N CYS A 105 26.35 21.78 -24.55
CA CYS A 105 25.09 21.37 -23.94
C CYS A 105 24.01 22.44 -24.13
N ALA A 106 24.35 23.70 -23.91
CA ALA A 106 23.45 24.83 -24.06
C ALA A 106 22.93 25.09 -25.49
N GLU A 107 23.55 24.49 -26.52
CA GLU A 107 23.05 24.56 -27.89
C GLU A 107 21.87 23.62 -28.16
N GLY A 108 21.61 22.65 -27.25
CA GLY A 108 20.50 21.73 -27.33
C GLY A 108 19.23 22.27 -26.65
N PRO A 109 18.15 21.50 -26.67
CA PRO A 109 16.87 21.89 -26.08
C PRO A 109 16.82 21.77 -24.54
N CYS A 110 17.76 21.03 -23.93
CA CYS A 110 17.81 20.86 -22.47
C CYS A 110 18.40 22.09 -21.78
N SER A 111 17.98 22.37 -20.56
CA SER A 111 18.58 23.39 -19.71
C SER A 111 19.88 22.85 -19.09
N CYS A 112 20.98 23.55 -19.29
CA CYS A 112 22.31 23.15 -18.85
C CYS A 112 22.86 24.16 -17.85
N MET A 113 23.04 23.76 -16.61
CA MET A 113 23.51 24.60 -15.50
C MET A 113 24.90 24.11 -15.03
N MET A 114 25.95 24.77 -15.49
CA MET A 114 27.33 24.39 -15.17
C MET A 114 27.66 24.51 -13.68
N GLU A 115 27.10 25.50 -12.99
CA GLU A 115 27.39 25.75 -11.57
C GLU A 115 26.94 24.60 -10.67
N THR A 116 25.81 23.99 -10.98
CA THR A 116 25.24 22.85 -10.25
C THR A 116 25.52 21.52 -10.93
N GLN A 117 26.20 21.52 -12.06
CA GLN A 117 26.45 20.34 -12.91
C GLN A 117 25.13 19.61 -13.25
N THR A 118 24.06 20.37 -13.53
CA THR A 118 22.71 19.85 -13.79
C THR A 118 22.35 20.01 -15.26
N VAL A 119 21.83 18.93 -15.85
CA VAL A 119 21.17 18.94 -17.16
C VAL A 119 19.71 18.54 -16.98
N SER A 120 18.81 19.44 -17.32
CA SER A 120 17.37 19.15 -17.28
C SER A 120 16.75 19.18 -18.68
N CYS A 121 16.26 18.05 -19.09
CA CYS A 121 15.46 17.83 -20.29
C CYS A 121 13.98 17.60 -19.93
N TRP A 122 13.53 18.18 -18.82
CA TRP A 122 12.20 18.05 -18.26
C TRP A 122 11.12 18.50 -19.27
N ARG A 123 10.11 17.66 -19.48
CA ARG A 123 8.90 17.96 -20.25
C ARG A 123 9.14 18.43 -21.69
N LEU A 124 10.14 17.88 -22.36
CA LEU A 124 10.47 18.21 -23.76
C LEU A 124 9.73 17.33 -24.78
N GLY A 125 8.90 16.39 -24.33
CA GLY A 125 8.16 15.46 -25.20
C GLY A 125 9.07 14.44 -25.91
N LEU A 126 10.20 14.10 -25.32
CA LEU A 126 11.15 13.11 -25.84
C LEU A 126 10.47 11.73 -25.93
N GLN A 127 10.55 11.06 -27.10
CA GLN A 127 9.91 9.75 -27.32
C GLN A 127 10.93 8.62 -27.36
N HIS A 128 11.93 8.71 -28.24
CA HIS A 128 12.90 7.62 -28.47
C HIS A 128 14.34 8.03 -28.22
N HIS A 129 14.66 9.29 -28.38
CA HIS A 129 16.01 9.83 -28.21
C HIS A 129 15.97 11.34 -27.96
N VAL A 130 17.01 11.82 -27.33
CA VAL A 130 17.27 13.26 -27.20
C VAL A 130 17.58 13.83 -28.59
N PRO A 131 17.14 15.06 -28.91
CA PRO A 131 17.42 15.69 -30.20
C PRO A 131 18.91 15.59 -30.56
N ARG A 132 19.21 15.32 -31.84
CA ARG A 132 20.59 15.05 -32.35
C ARG A 132 21.66 16.09 -31.97
N LYS A 133 21.27 17.30 -31.57
CA LYS A 133 22.17 18.37 -31.15
C LYS A 133 22.45 18.42 -29.65
N GLN A 134 21.70 17.66 -28.82
CA GLN A 134 21.93 17.66 -27.39
C GLN A 134 23.20 16.88 -27.05
N GLN A 135 24.08 17.49 -26.29
CA GLN A 135 25.26 16.85 -25.69
C GLN A 135 25.18 16.96 -24.18
N ILE A 136 25.52 15.88 -23.49
CA ILE A 136 25.55 15.83 -22.03
C ILE A 136 27.03 15.82 -21.58
N PRO A 137 27.46 16.81 -20.77
CA PRO A 137 28.80 16.83 -20.22
C PRO A 137 29.08 15.61 -19.33
N VAL A 138 30.29 15.08 -19.38
CA VAL A 138 30.67 13.88 -18.61
C VAL A 138 30.71 14.10 -17.10
N ASP A 139 30.88 15.36 -16.68
CA ASP A 139 30.88 15.81 -15.29
C ASP A 139 29.50 16.21 -14.77
N THR A 140 28.42 15.81 -15.49
CA THR A 140 27.04 16.01 -15.05
C THR A 140 26.77 15.19 -13.79
N LYS A 141 26.24 15.87 -12.75
CA LYS A 141 25.84 15.25 -11.49
C LYS A 141 24.35 14.97 -11.39
N ILE A 142 23.53 15.83 -11.97
CA ILE A 142 22.08 15.70 -11.95
C ILE A 142 21.57 15.66 -13.38
N LEU A 143 20.89 14.61 -13.74
CA LEU A 143 20.25 14.45 -15.05
C LEU A 143 18.75 14.22 -14.87
N ASP A 144 17.96 15.21 -15.30
CA ASP A 144 16.51 15.18 -15.24
C ASP A 144 15.94 14.94 -16.65
N LEU A 145 15.33 13.78 -16.83
CA LEU A 145 14.62 13.35 -18.04
C LEU A 145 13.13 13.13 -17.76
N SER A 146 12.63 13.65 -16.65
CA SER A 146 11.26 13.42 -16.21
C SER A 146 10.20 14.07 -17.10
N MET A 147 8.96 13.59 -16.99
CA MET A 147 7.78 14.09 -17.71
C MET A 147 7.95 14.10 -19.25
N ASN A 148 8.56 13.08 -19.79
CA ASN A 148 8.70 12.87 -21.23
C ASN A 148 7.82 11.67 -21.69
N ARG A 149 8.11 11.11 -22.85
CA ARG A 149 7.41 9.96 -23.43
C ARG A 149 8.41 8.86 -23.84
N LEU A 150 9.49 8.74 -23.05
CA LEU A 150 10.51 7.72 -23.28
C LEU A 150 9.92 6.35 -23.04
N LYS A 151 9.94 5.48 -24.05
CA LYS A 151 9.47 4.09 -23.94
C LYS A 151 10.60 3.12 -23.62
N PHE A 152 11.77 3.38 -24.17
CA PHE A 152 12.93 2.51 -24.04
C PHE A 152 14.20 3.33 -23.83
N LEU A 153 15.17 2.72 -23.17
CA LEU A 153 16.51 3.26 -23.02
C LEU A 153 17.50 2.34 -23.75
N HIS A 154 18.49 2.92 -24.40
CA HIS A 154 19.61 2.13 -24.89
C HIS A 154 20.52 1.73 -23.72
N LYS A 155 21.17 0.55 -23.80
CA LYS A 155 22.10 0.08 -22.75
C LYS A 155 23.23 1.08 -22.45
N ASP A 156 23.65 1.86 -23.45
CA ASP A 156 24.73 2.85 -23.34
C ASP A 156 24.18 4.28 -23.14
N SER A 157 22.90 4.44 -22.74
CA SER A 157 22.27 5.77 -22.59
C SER A 157 23.02 6.67 -21.60
N PHE A 158 23.66 6.12 -20.59
CA PHE A 158 24.34 6.89 -19.55
C PHE A 158 25.85 6.60 -19.49
N ILE A 159 26.39 6.00 -20.54
CA ILE A 159 27.82 5.67 -20.61
C ILE A 159 28.70 6.92 -20.39
N ARG A 160 29.76 6.80 -19.60
CA ARG A 160 30.69 7.86 -19.21
C ARG A 160 30.14 8.95 -18.28
N LEU A 161 28.90 8.86 -17.82
CA LEU A 161 28.38 9.80 -16.81
C LEU A 161 28.79 9.34 -15.40
N THR A 162 30.07 9.07 -15.20
CA THR A 162 30.61 8.49 -13.95
C THR A 162 30.41 9.38 -12.72
N GLU A 163 30.25 10.70 -12.91
CA GLU A 163 29.99 11.66 -11.82
C GLU A 163 28.51 11.81 -11.47
N LEU A 164 27.62 11.08 -12.16
CA LEU A 164 26.17 11.22 -11.97
C LEU A 164 25.76 10.77 -10.57
N GLU A 165 25.15 11.69 -9.82
CA GLU A 165 24.65 11.46 -8.46
C GLU A 165 23.12 11.28 -8.43
N GLU A 166 22.37 11.98 -9.30
CA GLU A 166 20.92 11.90 -9.38
C GLU A 166 20.46 11.70 -10.83
N LEU A 167 19.59 10.72 -11.03
CA LEU A 167 18.95 10.42 -12.30
C LEU A 167 17.42 10.39 -12.11
N ASP A 168 16.71 11.30 -12.79
CA ASP A 168 15.25 11.35 -12.79
C ASP A 168 14.71 10.93 -14.15
N LEU A 169 14.05 9.77 -14.17
CA LEU A 169 13.36 9.17 -15.33
C LEU A 169 11.85 9.04 -15.06
N SER A 170 11.35 9.72 -14.03
CA SER A 170 9.95 9.62 -13.63
C SER A 170 8.98 10.19 -14.67
N GLU A 171 7.72 9.76 -14.60
CA GLU A 171 6.65 10.24 -15.49
C GLU A 171 7.01 10.12 -16.99
N ASN A 172 7.46 8.93 -17.38
CA ASN A 172 7.71 8.51 -18.74
C ASN A 172 6.83 7.29 -19.12
N ASP A 173 7.04 6.74 -20.31
CA ASP A 173 6.34 5.55 -20.79
C ASP A 173 7.27 4.31 -20.81
N LEU A 174 8.28 4.24 -19.90
CA LEU A 174 9.28 3.17 -19.89
C LEU A 174 8.62 1.82 -19.58
N GLU A 175 8.74 0.88 -20.51
CA GLU A 175 8.20 -0.49 -20.39
C GLU A 175 9.26 -1.49 -19.92
N LEU A 176 10.51 -1.31 -20.37
CA LEU A 176 11.64 -2.17 -20.06
C LEU A 176 12.89 -1.36 -19.73
N MET A 177 13.75 -1.94 -18.88
CA MET A 177 15.07 -1.39 -18.55
C MET A 177 16.17 -2.36 -19.04
N PRO A 178 17.15 -1.92 -19.83
CA PRO A 178 18.29 -2.74 -20.19
C PRO A 178 19.11 -3.11 -18.95
N ASN A 179 19.59 -4.34 -18.84
CA ASN A 179 20.30 -4.84 -17.65
C ASN A 179 21.53 -4.02 -17.26
N SER A 180 22.25 -3.47 -18.24
CA SER A 180 23.50 -2.74 -18.03
C SER A 180 23.35 -1.22 -18.16
N VAL A 181 22.13 -0.69 -18.13
CA VAL A 181 21.89 0.74 -18.37
C VAL A 181 22.57 1.64 -17.35
N PHE A 182 22.81 1.15 -16.14
CA PHE A 182 23.46 1.87 -15.04
C PHE A 182 24.92 1.45 -14.80
N TYR A 183 25.56 0.76 -15.74
CA TYR A 183 26.89 0.17 -15.59
C TYR A 183 27.98 1.14 -15.15
N ASP A 184 28.03 2.37 -15.70
CA ASP A 184 29.07 3.36 -15.36
C ASP A 184 28.68 4.30 -14.20
N LEU A 185 27.52 4.08 -13.54
CA LEU A 185 26.95 5.02 -12.58
C LEU A 185 27.32 4.68 -11.13
N GLU A 186 28.60 4.45 -10.86
CA GLU A 186 29.10 4.06 -9.53
C GLU A 186 28.83 5.11 -8.43
N ASN A 187 28.68 6.39 -8.80
CA ASN A 187 28.41 7.49 -7.87
C ASN A 187 26.93 7.81 -7.70
N MET A 188 26.02 7.11 -8.41
CA MET A 188 24.58 7.37 -8.39
C MET A 188 23.99 7.10 -7.02
N ARG A 189 23.37 8.14 -6.43
CA ARG A 189 22.76 8.10 -5.10
C ARG A 189 21.24 8.11 -5.14
N HIS A 190 20.67 8.79 -6.13
CA HIS A 190 19.22 8.99 -6.21
C HIS A 190 18.69 8.59 -7.58
N LEU A 191 17.79 7.63 -7.59
CA LEU A 191 17.16 7.14 -8.82
C LEU A 191 15.64 7.25 -8.70
N LYS A 192 15.01 7.95 -9.65
CA LYS A 192 13.56 8.09 -9.77
C LYS A 192 13.07 7.45 -11.05
N LEU A 193 12.22 6.45 -10.90
CA LEU A 193 11.57 5.68 -11.97
C LEU A 193 10.06 5.64 -11.80
N HIS A 194 9.50 6.45 -10.89
CA HIS A 194 8.08 6.39 -10.59
C HIS A 194 7.21 6.87 -11.75
N LYS A 195 5.97 6.37 -11.81
CA LYS A 195 5.00 6.66 -12.88
C LYS A 195 5.56 6.35 -14.27
N ASN A 196 5.92 5.10 -14.47
CA ASN A 196 6.28 4.50 -15.74
C ASN A 196 5.41 3.26 -16.01
N GLN A 197 5.75 2.46 -17.00
CA GLN A 197 5.04 1.24 -17.35
C GLN A 197 5.92 -0.01 -17.21
N LEU A 198 6.85 0.01 -16.24
CA LEU A 198 7.80 -1.08 -16.03
C LEU A 198 7.05 -2.34 -15.55
N LEU A 199 7.12 -3.39 -16.38
CA LEU A 199 6.53 -4.69 -16.07
C LEU A 199 7.51 -5.62 -15.36
N TYR A 200 8.79 -5.53 -15.71
CA TYR A 200 9.86 -6.38 -15.22
C TYR A 200 11.16 -5.61 -15.07
N LEU A 201 11.94 -5.97 -14.06
CA LEU A 201 13.31 -5.50 -13.85
C LEU A 201 14.27 -6.70 -13.84
N SER A 202 15.45 -6.55 -14.44
CA SER A 202 16.47 -7.58 -14.34
C SER A 202 17.06 -7.63 -12.94
N GLY A 203 17.42 -8.82 -12.46
CA GLY A 203 18.08 -8.98 -11.17
C GLY A 203 19.44 -8.29 -11.07
N ASP A 204 20.10 -8.05 -12.19
CA ASP A 204 21.42 -7.43 -12.23
C ASP A 204 21.36 -5.91 -12.50
N LEU A 205 20.16 -5.32 -12.53
CA LEU A 205 19.96 -3.91 -12.92
C LEU A 205 20.80 -2.93 -12.10
N PHE A 206 20.95 -3.17 -10.80
CA PHE A 206 21.65 -2.26 -9.87
C PHE A 206 23.01 -2.80 -9.40
N GLN A 207 23.56 -3.84 -10.04
CA GLN A 207 24.78 -4.52 -9.54
C GLN A 207 26.00 -3.60 -9.40
N ASP A 208 26.10 -2.55 -10.22
CA ASP A 208 27.21 -1.60 -10.26
C ASP A 208 26.86 -0.25 -9.60
N ALA A 209 25.63 -0.07 -9.15
CA ALA A 209 25.12 1.15 -8.52
C ALA A 209 25.12 1.08 -6.98
N GLY A 210 26.20 0.57 -6.38
CA GLY A 210 26.29 0.33 -4.93
C GLY A 210 26.23 1.58 -4.04
N ALA A 211 26.36 2.79 -4.60
CA ALA A 211 26.25 4.05 -3.89
C ALA A 211 24.78 4.53 -3.70
N LEU A 212 23.80 3.81 -4.26
CA LEU A 212 22.40 4.18 -4.20
C LEU A 212 21.90 4.34 -2.76
N ARG A 213 21.24 5.46 -2.53
CA ARG A 213 20.63 5.85 -1.25
C ARG A 213 19.11 5.87 -1.31
N THR A 214 18.57 6.29 -2.44
CA THR A 214 17.11 6.32 -2.65
C THR A 214 16.75 5.73 -4.00
N ILE A 215 15.74 4.87 -3.99
CA ILE A 215 15.13 4.31 -5.20
C ILE A 215 13.63 4.50 -5.09
N ASP A 216 13.03 5.16 -6.08
CA ASP A 216 11.58 5.25 -6.23
C ASP A 216 11.14 4.61 -7.56
N ILE A 217 10.46 3.46 -7.46
CA ILE A 217 9.90 2.72 -8.60
C ILE A 217 8.37 2.62 -8.45
N SER A 218 7.77 3.48 -7.66
CA SER A 218 6.33 3.48 -7.43
C SER A 218 5.53 3.81 -8.70
N PHE A 219 4.24 3.48 -8.70
CA PHE A 219 3.35 3.73 -9.84
C PHE A 219 3.88 3.14 -11.15
N ASN A 220 4.20 1.85 -11.12
CA ASN A 220 4.53 1.03 -12.27
C ASN A 220 3.60 -0.19 -12.34
N ILE A 221 3.91 -1.16 -13.17
CA ILE A 221 3.11 -2.39 -13.32
C ILE A 221 3.92 -3.66 -13.00
N LEU A 222 4.92 -3.53 -12.10
CA LEU A 222 5.79 -4.65 -11.70
C LEU A 222 4.96 -5.76 -11.05
N GLU A 223 5.06 -6.98 -11.58
CA GLU A 223 4.37 -8.15 -11.02
C GLU A 223 5.24 -8.95 -10.05
N LYS A 224 6.56 -8.94 -10.27
CA LYS A 224 7.54 -9.71 -9.48
C LYS A 224 8.82 -8.92 -9.27
N LEU A 225 9.49 -9.21 -8.16
CA LEU A 225 10.84 -8.73 -7.87
C LEU A 225 11.83 -9.90 -8.07
N PRO A 226 12.85 -9.78 -8.92
CA PRO A 226 13.92 -10.78 -8.98
C PRO A 226 14.70 -10.78 -7.66
N GLU A 227 15.07 -11.96 -7.18
CA GLU A 227 15.75 -12.11 -5.89
C GLU A 227 17.04 -11.27 -5.74
N PRO A 228 17.96 -11.17 -6.75
CA PRO A 228 19.18 -10.40 -6.60
C PRO A 228 19.04 -8.89 -6.90
N LEU A 229 17.81 -8.37 -7.13
CA LEU A 229 17.61 -7.00 -7.63
C LEU A 229 18.30 -5.91 -6.78
N PHE A 230 18.22 -6.03 -5.45
CA PHE A 230 18.79 -5.04 -4.53
C PHE A 230 20.08 -5.53 -3.86
N LYS A 231 20.75 -6.49 -4.46
CA LYS A 231 22.00 -7.04 -3.94
C LYS A 231 23.09 -5.98 -3.86
N LYS A 232 23.85 -5.96 -2.75
CA LYS A 232 24.95 -5.02 -2.46
C LYS A 232 24.54 -3.54 -2.29
N LEU A 233 23.26 -3.22 -2.20
CA LEU A 233 22.82 -1.84 -1.94
C LEU A 233 22.84 -1.50 -0.45
N TYR A 234 23.98 -1.72 0.21
CA TYR A 234 24.14 -1.54 1.67
C TYR A 234 23.86 -0.11 2.17
N SER A 235 23.96 0.90 1.29
CA SER A 235 23.75 2.31 1.62
C SER A 235 22.34 2.80 1.37
N LEU A 236 21.43 1.94 0.87
CA LEU A 236 20.06 2.32 0.54
C LEU A 236 19.27 2.56 1.83
N TYR A 237 18.73 3.78 2.01
CA TYR A 237 17.90 4.11 3.16
C TYR A 237 16.41 4.32 2.82
N PHE A 238 16.08 4.53 1.55
CA PHE A 238 14.69 4.73 1.08
C PHE A 238 14.41 3.87 -0.14
N LEU A 239 13.39 3.03 -0.07
CA LEU A 239 12.91 2.20 -1.18
C LEU A 239 11.38 2.30 -1.30
N ASN A 240 10.92 2.82 -2.43
CA ASN A 240 9.51 2.95 -2.73
C ASN A 240 9.12 2.04 -3.91
N LEU A 241 8.28 1.04 -3.62
CA LEU A 241 7.72 0.07 -4.57
C LEU A 241 6.17 0.14 -4.58
N ALA A 242 5.59 1.20 -4.02
CA ALA A 242 4.15 1.36 -3.89
C ALA A 242 3.44 1.46 -5.25
N ASN A 243 2.14 1.14 -5.27
CA ASN A 243 1.33 1.25 -6.48
C ASN A 243 1.91 0.46 -7.67
N ASN A 244 2.13 -0.82 -7.45
CA ASN A 244 2.55 -1.79 -8.45
C ASN A 244 1.58 -3.00 -8.46
N ALA A 245 1.94 -4.07 -9.16
CA ALA A 245 1.17 -5.31 -9.21
C ALA A 245 1.89 -6.48 -8.52
N ILE A 246 2.83 -6.19 -7.59
CA ILE A 246 3.68 -7.18 -6.94
C ILE A 246 2.82 -8.13 -6.12
N SER A 247 2.89 -9.43 -6.45
CA SER A 247 2.09 -10.48 -5.80
C SER A 247 2.89 -11.34 -4.83
N GLU A 248 4.21 -11.39 -4.99
CA GLU A 248 5.13 -12.23 -4.23
C GLU A 248 6.40 -11.45 -3.89
N ILE A 249 6.89 -11.62 -2.67
CA ILE A 249 8.17 -11.08 -2.21
C ILE A 249 9.15 -12.27 -2.07
N PRO A 250 10.28 -12.31 -2.79
CA PRO A 250 11.32 -13.32 -2.55
C PRO A 250 11.94 -13.19 -1.16
N ASP A 251 12.32 -14.31 -0.55
CA ASP A 251 12.77 -14.35 0.86
C ASP A 251 14.02 -13.51 1.12
N SER A 252 14.93 -13.39 0.15
CA SER A 252 16.22 -12.69 0.30
C SER A 252 16.29 -11.35 -0.45
N VAL A 253 15.22 -10.87 -1.08
CA VAL A 253 15.26 -9.68 -1.95
C VAL A 253 15.74 -8.41 -1.23
N PHE A 254 15.46 -8.27 0.08
CA PHE A 254 15.86 -7.12 0.90
C PHE A 254 17.07 -7.42 1.81
N HIS A 255 17.74 -8.58 1.63
CA HIS A 255 18.77 -9.05 2.56
C HIS A 255 19.93 -8.07 2.77
N ASP A 256 20.40 -7.43 1.71
CA ASP A 256 21.58 -6.54 1.75
C ASP A 256 21.23 -5.08 2.11
N LEU A 257 19.94 -4.77 2.37
CA LEU A 257 19.49 -3.41 2.65
C LEU A 257 19.66 -3.02 4.13
N GLU A 258 20.86 -3.19 4.67
CA GLU A 258 21.15 -3.02 6.10
C GLU A 258 20.90 -1.60 6.62
N SER A 259 21.02 -0.58 5.75
CA SER A 259 20.77 0.84 6.09
C SER A 259 19.33 1.31 5.84
N LEU A 260 18.43 0.42 5.41
CA LEU A 260 17.08 0.83 5.01
C LEU A 260 16.28 1.36 6.20
N GLU A 261 15.78 2.58 6.05
CA GLU A 261 14.95 3.27 7.05
C GLU A 261 13.47 3.33 6.65
N ASP A 262 13.19 3.39 5.36
CA ASP A 262 11.82 3.53 4.83
C ASP A 262 11.59 2.54 3.68
N LEU A 263 10.63 1.64 3.87
CA LEU A 263 10.19 0.67 2.86
C LEU A 263 8.71 0.83 2.59
N ASP A 264 8.37 1.20 1.36
CA ASP A 264 6.99 1.32 0.92
C ASP A 264 6.63 0.21 -0.08
N LEU A 265 5.77 -0.72 0.33
CA LEU A 265 5.19 -1.80 -0.46
C LEU A 265 3.66 -1.67 -0.56
N SER A 266 3.12 -0.50 -0.24
CA SER A 266 1.67 -0.25 -0.23
C SER A 266 1.05 -0.35 -1.62
N VAL A 267 -0.25 -0.60 -1.67
CA VAL A 267 -1.04 -0.65 -2.92
C VAL A 267 -0.43 -1.63 -3.92
N ASN A 268 -0.32 -2.89 -3.50
CA ASN A 268 0.19 -4.00 -4.30
C ASN A 268 -0.78 -5.19 -4.23
N LYS A 269 -0.38 -6.37 -4.69
CA LYS A 269 -1.18 -7.61 -4.66
C LYS A 269 -0.56 -8.69 -3.79
N ILE A 270 0.22 -8.31 -2.76
CA ILE A 270 0.97 -9.22 -1.91
C ILE A 270 -0.01 -10.03 -1.06
N LYS A 271 0.03 -11.37 -1.18
CA LYS A 271 -0.83 -12.28 -0.45
C LYS A 271 -0.16 -12.88 0.76
N GLU A 272 1.12 -13.14 0.67
CA GLU A 272 1.92 -13.77 1.70
C GLU A 272 3.29 -13.10 1.79
N LEU A 273 3.84 -13.04 2.99
CA LEU A 273 5.20 -12.56 3.25
C LEU A 273 6.07 -13.76 3.64
N PRO A 274 7.24 -13.94 3.07
CA PRO A 274 8.21 -14.92 3.55
C PRO A 274 8.65 -14.59 4.98
N ARG A 275 8.90 -15.60 5.79
CA ARG A 275 9.23 -15.41 7.22
C ARG A 275 10.43 -14.50 7.46
N HIS A 276 11.42 -14.53 6.59
CA HIS A 276 12.67 -13.79 6.75
C HIS A 276 12.79 -12.57 5.84
N ALA A 277 11.71 -12.17 5.16
CA ALA A 277 11.71 -11.08 4.19
C ALA A 277 12.35 -9.77 4.75
N PHE A 278 12.17 -9.49 6.04
CA PHE A 278 12.68 -8.27 6.69
C PHE A 278 13.81 -8.56 7.70
N GLY A 279 14.45 -9.75 7.64
CA GLY A 279 15.36 -10.24 8.67
C GLY A 279 16.60 -9.39 8.91
N ASN A 280 17.06 -8.60 7.95
CA ASN A 280 18.26 -7.76 8.08
C ASN A 280 17.96 -6.25 8.21
N LEU A 281 16.70 -5.85 8.18
CA LEU A 281 16.30 -4.44 8.15
C LEU A 281 16.28 -3.80 9.55
N LYS A 282 17.35 -3.91 10.30
CA LYS A 282 17.44 -3.44 11.70
C LYS A 282 17.27 -1.93 11.86
N MET A 283 17.61 -1.15 10.83
CA MET A 283 17.49 0.31 10.83
C MET A 283 16.12 0.80 10.37
N LEU A 284 15.21 -0.12 9.98
CA LEU A 284 13.93 0.25 9.41
C LEU A 284 13.05 0.99 10.44
N LYS A 285 12.64 2.20 10.08
CA LYS A 285 11.78 3.10 10.88
C LYS A 285 10.34 3.08 10.42
N ARG A 286 10.11 2.94 9.11
CA ARG A 286 8.77 2.94 8.51
C ARG A 286 8.62 1.76 7.56
N LEU A 287 7.56 0.98 7.78
CA LEU A 287 7.17 -0.12 6.90
C LEU A 287 5.71 0.06 6.49
N LYS A 288 5.48 0.20 5.19
CA LYS A 288 4.16 0.31 4.62
C LYS A 288 3.80 -0.93 3.82
N LEU A 289 2.72 -1.57 4.24
CA LEU A 289 2.14 -2.78 3.64
C LEU A 289 0.62 -2.63 3.44
N GLU A 290 0.10 -1.40 3.58
CA GLU A 290 -1.33 -1.14 3.41
C GLU A 290 -1.80 -1.40 1.98
N GLU A 291 -3.12 -1.64 1.84
CA GLU A 291 -3.76 -1.90 0.56
C GLU A 291 -3.11 -3.05 -0.22
N ASN A 292 -2.95 -4.19 0.48
CA ASN A 292 -2.47 -5.45 -0.08
C ASN A 292 -3.52 -6.57 0.14
N GLU A 293 -3.14 -7.82 -0.14
CA GLU A 293 -4.02 -8.98 0.03
C GLU A 293 -3.58 -9.91 1.15
N LEU A 294 -2.85 -9.39 2.16
CA LEU A 294 -2.30 -10.19 3.25
C LEU A 294 -3.42 -10.77 4.12
N ALA A 295 -3.56 -12.10 4.12
CA ALA A 295 -4.52 -12.80 4.97
C ALA A 295 -3.92 -13.23 6.31
N ARG A 296 -2.61 -13.42 6.36
CA ARG A 296 -1.86 -13.87 7.55
C ARG A 296 -0.50 -13.18 7.62
N LEU A 297 -0.06 -12.97 8.85
CA LEU A 297 1.32 -12.56 9.13
C LEU A 297 2.12 -13.79 9.57
N PRO A 298 3.31 -14.06 9.03
CA PRO A 298 4.16 -15.13 9.51
C PRO A 298 4.62 -14.89 10.95
N TYR A 299 4.78 -15.94 11.72
CA TYR A 299 5.38 -15.84 13.04
C TYR A 299 6.81 -15.30 12.94
N GLY A 300 7.13 -14.27 13.72
CA GLY A 300 8.46 -13.66 13.77
C GLY A 300 8.84 -12.78 12.60
N ILE A 301 7.89 -12.42 11.72
CA ILE A 301 8.15 -11.58 10.53
C ILE A 301 8.77 -10.21 10.88
N PHE A 302 8.47 -9.65 12.05
CA PHE A 302 8.97 -8.34 12.49
C PHE A 302 10.03 -8.44 13.60
N ASP A 303 10.54 -9.63 13.93
CA ASP A 303 11.42 -9.84 15.10
C ASP A 303 12.72 -9.03 15.05
N GLN A 304 13.24 -8.71 13.87
CA GLN A 304 14.48 -7.98 13.70
C GLN A 304 14.28 -6.46 13.52
N LEU A 305 13.04 -5.98 13.50
CA LEU A 305 12.72 -4.57 13.24
C LEU A 305 12.72 -3.74 14.52
N GLU A 306 13.80 -3.79 15.29
CA GLU A 306 13.91 -3.14 16.62
C GLU A 306 13.76 -1.60 16.55
N SER A 307 14.13 -0.99 15.41
CA SER A 307 14.05 0.46 15.18
C SER A 307 12.70 0.93 14.64
N LEU A 308 11.75 0.00 14.35
CA LEU A 308 10.51 0.34 13.69
C LEU A 308 9.63 1.26 14.53
N GLN A 309 9.25 2.39 13.94
CA GLN A 309 8.43 3.43 14.57
C GLN A 309 7.01 3.46 14.03
N GLU A 310 6.84 3.17 12.74
CA GLU A 310 5.55 3.23 12.07
C GLU A 310 5.32 1.96 11.24
N LEU A 311 4.19 1.29 11.50
CA LEU A 311 3.77 0.09 10.77
C LEU A 311 2.35 0.27 10.25
N TYR A 312 2.22 0.20 8.93
CA TYR A 312 0.96 0.37 8.20
C TYR A 312 0.53 -0.98 7.61
N LEU A 313 -0.59 -1.51 8.08
CA LEU A 313 -1.18 -2.79 7.66
C LEU A 313 -2.67 -2.65 7.32
N GLN A 314 -3.19 -1.43 7.23
CA GLN A 314 -4.61 -1.19 6.95
C GLN A 314 -5.00 -1.65 5.54
N ASN A 315 -6.29 -1.91 5.36
CA ASN A 315 -6.86 -2.37 4.08
C ASN A 315 -6.20 -3.67 3.57
N ASN A 316 -6.08 -4.65 4.46
CA ASN A 316 -5.63 -6.01 4.15
C ASN A 316 -6.74 -7.03 4.51
N LYS A 317 -6.41 -8.32 4.52
CA LYS A 317 -7.36 -9.41 4.82
C LYS A 317 -6.95 -10.16 6.09
N ILE A 318 -6.21 -9.54 7.02
CA ILE A 318 -5.64 -10.18 8.20
C ILE A 318 -6.77 -10.62 9.14
N GLU A 319 -6.87 -11.94 9.37
CA GLU A 319 -7.91 -12.52 10.21
C GLU A 319 -7.50 -12.63 11.69
N ARG A 320 -6.23 -12.86 11.96
CA ARG A 320 -5.68 -13.05 13.31
C ARG A 320 -4.26 -12.52 13.41
N LEU A 321 -3.92 -12.01 14.58
CA LEU A 321 -2.55 -11.64 14.93
C LEU A 321 -1.84 -12.88 15.50
N PRO A 322 -0.69 -13.32 14.92
CA PRO A 322 0.10 -14.39 15.52
C PRO A 322 0.60 -13.96 16.91
N MET A 323 0.57 -14.87 17.86
CA MET A 323 1.01 -14.60 19.21
C MET A 323 2.44 -14.02 19.24
N GLY A 324 2.60 -12.82 19.81
CA GLY A 324 3.88 -12.14 19.92
C GLY A 324 4.43 -11.57 18.61
N VAL A 325 3.61 -11.40 17.56
CA VAL A 325 4.05 -10.83 16.27
C VAL A 325 4.69 -9.45 16.41
N PHE A 326 4.35 -8.68 17.44
CA PHE A 326 4.92 -7.36 17.73
C PHE A 326 5.88 -7.38 18.94
N ALA A 327 6.37 -8.56 19.39
CA ALA A 327 7.12 -8.71 20.64
C ALA A 327 8.44 -7.91 20.69
N TYR A 328 9.05 -7.65 19.55
CA TYR A 328 10.33 -6.94 19.45
C TYR A 328 10.19 -5.48 19.01
N LEU A 329 8.97 -5.00 18.77
CA LEU A 329 8.70 -3.65 18.26
C LEU A 329 8.64 -2.60 19.37
N GLY A 330 9.63 -2.59 20.27
CA GLY A 330 9.69 -1.67 21.41
C GLY A 330 9.74 -0.19 21.03
N SER A 331 10.22 0.16 19.84
CA SER A 331 10.29 1.52 19.31
C SER A 331 9.00 2.00 18.62
N LEU A 332 8.01 1.11 18.43
CA LEU A 332 6.81 1.41 17.65
C LEU A 332 5.96 2.49 18.33
N THR A 333 5.62 3.54 17.56
CA THR A 333 4.79 4.66 18.00
C THR A 333 3.43 4.70 17.30
N PHE A 334 3.34 4.12 16.11
CA PHE A 334 2.15 4.11 15.26
C PHE A 334 1.90 2.71 14.70
N LEU A 335 0.68 2.19 14.88
CA LEU A 335 0.24 0.92 14.32
C LEU A 335 -1.17 1.07 13.74
N ASP A 336 -1.29 0.87 12.43
CA ASP A 336 -2.60 0.87 11.77
C ASP A 336 -2.96 -0.53 11.24
N LEU A 337 -4.04 -1.07 11.78
CA LEU A 337 -4.66 -2.35 11.42
C LEU A 337 -6.12 -2.14 10.95
N THR A 338 -6.49 -0.90 10.61
CA THR A 338 -7.86 -0.56 10.16
C THR A 338 -8.24 -1.35 8.91
N SER A 339 -9.52 -1.67 8.76
CA SER A 339 -10.05 -2.35 7.56
C SER A 339 -9.35 -3.68 7.28
N ASN A 340 -9.30 -4.53 8.30
CA ASN A 340 -8.88 -5.92 8.22
C ASN A 340 -10.04 -6.86 8.62
N GLN A 341 -9.74 -8.12 8.87
CA GLN A 341 -10.72 -9.14 9.26
C GLN A 341 -10.46 -9.69 10.67
N ILE A 342 -9.80 -8.90 11.55
CA ILE A 342 -9.38 -9.31 12.89
C ILE A 342 -10.60 -9.60 13.76
N GLN A 343 -10.69 -10.84 14.26
CA GLN A 343 -11.84 -11.31 15.03
C GLN A 343 -11.67 -11.11 16.54
N GLY A 344 -10.45 -11.06 17.03
CA GLY A 344 -10.14 -10.88 18.44
C GLY A 344 -8.74 -10.35 18.67
N ILE A 345 -8.55 -9.71 19.82
CA ILE A 345 -7.28 -9.18 20.31
C ILE A 345 -7.13 -9.53 21.80
N ASP A 346 -5.89 -9.70 22.23
CA ASP A 346 -5.60 -9.97 23.62
C ASP A 346 -4.36 -9.20 24.13
N TYR A 347 -4.09 -9.26 25.44
CA TYR A 347 -2.98 -8.51 26.05
C TYR A 347 -1.60 -8.91 25.49
N LYS A 348 -1.44 -10.15 24.99
CA LYS A 348 -0.16 -10.64 24.45
C LYS A 348 0.19 -10.00 23.12
N ASP A 349 -0.82 -9.51 22.41
CA ASP A 349 -0.61 -8.87 21.10
C ASP A 349 0.15 -7.54 21.25
N PHE A 350 -0.09 -6.81 22.36
CA PHE A 350 0.42 -5.45 22.53
C PHE A 350 1.37 -5.28 23.72
N ILE A 351 1.73 -6.35 24.43
CA ILE A 351 2.49 -6.28 25.72
C ILE A 351 3.86 -5.60 25.58
N ALA A 352 4.49 -5.67 24.43
CA ALA A 352 5.82 -5.11 24.18
C ALA A 352 5.80 -3.66 23.68
N LEU A 353 4.65 -3.13 23.29
CA LEU A 353 4.52 -1.85 22.58
C LEU A 353 4.54 -0.63 23.50
N ARG A 354 5.59 -0.52 24.33
CA ARG A 354 5.69 0.47 25.41
C ARG A 354 5.72 1.94 24.95
N ASN A 355 6.10 2.18 23.70
CA ASN A 355 6.18 3.50 23.11
C ASN A 355 5.00 3.84 22.18
N LEU A 356 4.04 2.92 22.00
CA LEU A 356 2.92 3.11 21.09
C LEU A 356 2.05 4.29 21.55
N ARG A 357 1.81 5.23 20.62
CA ARG A 357 0.97 6.42 20.82
C ARG A 357 -0.36 6.32 20.09
N SER A 358 -0.37 5.68 18.94
CA SER A 358 -1.58 5.55 18.13
C SER A 358 -1.79 4.11 17.69
N LEU A 359 -2.98 3.58 18.01
CA LEU A 359 -3.41 2.24 17.63
C LEU A 359 -4.77 2.31 16.94
N PHE A 360 -4.80 1.89 15.67
CA PHE A 360 -5.98 1.89 14.84
C PHE A 360 -6.43 0.46 14.58
N LEU A 361 -7.61 0.10 15.05
CA LEU A 361 -8.25 -1.20 14.93
C LEU A 361 -9.68 -1.08 14.38
N GLY A 362 -10.01 0.08 13.80
CA GLY A 362 -11.33 0.33 13.22
C GLY A 362 -11.65 -0.62 12.06
N GLN A 363 -12.94 -0.79 11.76
CA GLN A 363 -13.39 -1.60 10.61
C GLN A 363 -12.82 -3.02 10.60
N ASN A 364 -12.97 -3.72 11.72
CA ASN A 364 -12.59 -5.12 11.91
C ASN A 364 -13.80 -5.94 12.42
N PHE A 365 -13.58 -7.15 12.88
CA PHE A 365 -14.63 -8.04 13.41
C PHE A 365 -14.46 -8.34 14.90
N ILE A 366 -13.78 -7.46 15.65
CA ILE A 366 -13.55 -7.64 17.08
C ILE A 366 -14.89 -7.65 17.82
N THR A 367 -15.10 -8.66 18.68
CA THR A 367 -16.37 -8.83 19.41
C THR A 367 -16.26 -8.45 20.88
N THR A 368 -15.09 -8.61 21.48
CA THR A 368 -14.87 -8.36 22.92
C THR A 368 -13.53 -7.69 23.18
N ILE A 369 -13.48 -6.85 24.22
CA ILE A 369 -12.24 -6.29 24.75
C ILE A 369 -12.07 -6.82 26.17
N THR A 370 -11.08 -7.67 26.35
CA THR A 370 -10.80 -8.34 27.64
C THR A 370 -10.00 -7.47 28.59
N ASN A 371 -9.94 -7.88 29.87
CA ASN A 371 -9.15 -7.19 30.87
C ASN A 371 -7.67 -7.11 30.46
N LYS A 372 -7.08 -5.92 30.67
CA LYS A 372 -5.65 -5.66 30.44
C LYS A 372 -5.18 -5.79 29.00
N THR A 373 -6.09 -5.82 28.01
CA THR A 373 -5.72 -5.93 26.57
C THR A 373 -4.65 -4.92 26.18
N PHE A 374 -4.71 -3.69 26.69
CA PHE A 374 -3.77 -2.61 26.35
C PHE A 374 -2.74 -2.31 27.46
N VAL A 375 -2.52 -3.19 28.42
CA VAL A 375 -1.60 -2.94 29.56
C VAL A 375 -0.16 -2.69 29.12
N GLY A 376 0.23 -3.21 27.95
CA GLY A 376 1.56 -3.02 27.36
C GLY A 376 1.78 -1.69 26.68
N THR A 377 0.75 -0.81 26.58
CA THR A 377 0.81 0.45 25.84
C THR A 377 0.57 1.69 26.70
N PRO A 378 1.41 1.93 27.75
CA PRO A 378 1.15 3.00 28.71
C PRO A 378 1.18 4.42 28.15
N LYS A 379 1.82 4.61 26.97
CA LYS A 379 1.91 5.90 26.27
C LYS A 379 0.84 6.09 25.20
N LEU A 380 -0.15 5.18 25.13
CA LEU A 380 -1.19 5.25 24.10
C LEU A 380 -2.06 6.49 24.29
N GLU A 381 -2.09 7.32 23.25
CA GLU A 381 -2.85 8.57 23.19
C GLU A 381 -4.13 8.42 22.37
N LYS A 382 -4.12 7.59 21.33
CA LYS A 382 -5.24 7.39 20.42
C LYS A 382 -5.54 5.90 20.25
N LEU A 383 -6.77 5.51 20.57
CA LEU A 383 -7.28 4.16 20.39
C LEU A 383 -8.58 4.18 19.57
N TYR A 384 -8.52 3.65 18.35
CA TYR A 384 -9.64 3.64 17.43
C TYR A 384 -10.15 2.23 17.22
N LEU A 385 -11.37 1.98 17.73
CA LEU A 385 -12.08 0.70 17.69
C LEU A 385 -13.45 0.83 17.00
N PHE A 386 -13.62 1.89 16.23
CA PHE A 386 -14.88 2.17 15.53
C PHE A 386 -15.22 1.10 14.49
N SER A 387 -16.51 0.94 14.18
CA SER A 387 -16.98 0.01 13.13
C SER A 387 -16.46 -1.42 13.31
N ASN A 388 -16.60 -1.94 14.52
CA ASN A 388 -16.37 -3.34 14.86
C ASN A 388 -17.67 -4.05 15.24
N LYS A 389 -17.59 -5.25 15.81
CA LYS A 389 -18.71 -6.02 16.34
C LYS A 389 -18.64 -6.12 17.87
N ILE A 390 -18.09 -5.08 18.55
CA ILE A 390 -17.86 -5.14 20.00
C ILE A 390 -19.22 -5.13 20.73
N GLU A 391 -19.49 -6.21 21.44
CA GLU A 391 -20.68 -6.39 22.28
C GLU A 391 -20.35 -6.17 23.77
N ASP A 392 -19.13 -6.54 24.19
CA ASP A 392 -18.70 -6.48 25.56
C ASP A 392 -17.29 -5.88 25.74
N VAL A 393 -17.13 -5.09 26.82
CA VAL A 393 -15.87 -4.50 27.26
C VAL A 393 -15.72 -4.76 28.74
N GLU A 394 -14.72 -5.54 29.11
CA GLU A 394 -14.47 -5.88 30.53
C GLU A 394 -13.97 -4.67 31.33
N LEU A 395 -14.23 -4.67 32.65
CA LEU A 395 -13.97 -3.54 33.54
C LEU A 395 -12.54 -3.01 33.50
N ALA A 396 -11.54 -3.87 33.39
CA ALA A 396 -10.14 -3.49 33.35
C ALA A 396 -9.54 -3.44 31.92
N ALA A 397 -10.40 -3.38 30.90
CA ALA A 397 -9.97 -3.37 29.49
C ALA A 397 -8.99 -2.23 29.19
N PHE A 398 -9.27 -1.02 29.69
CA PHE A 398 -8.45 0.19 29.47
C PHE A 398 -7.47 0.47 30.63
N SER A 399 -7.19 -0.51 31.48
CA SER A 399 -6.25 -0.35 32.59
C SER A 399 -4.84 -0.06 32.10
N GLY A 400 -4.21 0.97 32.64
CA GLY A 400 -2.84 1.38 32.28
C GLY A 400 -2.77 2.47 31.21
N LEU A 401 -3.91 2.86 30.61
CA LEU A 401 -3.97 3.87 29.55
C LEU A 401 -4.04 5.30 30.12
N ASN A 402 -3.04 5.69 30.91
CA ASN A 402 -3.03 6.99 31.60
C ASN A 402 -2.91 8.18 30.64
N SER A 403 -2.34 7.98 29.46
CA SER A 403 -2.12 9.01 28.43
C SER A 403 -3.25 9.07 27.38
N LEU A 404 -4.24 8.16 27.48
CA LEU A 404 -5.28 8.05 26.45
C LEU A 404 -6.13 9.32 26.39
N SER A 405 -6.08 9.99 25.25
CA SER A 405 -6.82 11.22 24.97
C SER A 405 -7.99 11.01 24.00
N TRP A 406 -7.90 10.02 23.10
CA TRP A 406 -8.95 9.74 22.12
C TRP A 406 -9.36 8.27 22.17
N LEU A 407 -10.63 8.02 22.44
CA LEU A 407 -11.24 6.69 22.41
C LEU A 407 -12.46 6.68 21.50
N LEU A 408 -12.37 5.95 20.38
CA LEU A 408 -13.43 5.81 19.41
C LEU A 408 -13.98 4.39 19.44
N LEU A 409 -15.18 4.23 20.01
CA LEU A 409 -15.96 2.99 20.11
C LEU A 409 -17.28 3.07 19.32
N ASN A 410 -17.44 4.10 18.50
CA ASN A 410 -18.65 4.32 17.72
C ASN A 410 -18.86 3.23 16.67
N ASN A 411 -20.13 3.06 16.28
CA ASN A 411 -20.51 2.07 15.28
C ASN A 411 -20.12 0.62 15.68
N ASN A 412 -20.55 0.22 16.89
CA ASN A 412 -20.36 -1.11 17.47
C ASN A 412 -21.71 -1.70 17.94
N LEU A 413 -21.67 -2.78 18.68
CA LEU A 413 -22.85 -3.47 19.21
C LEU A 413 -23.01 -3.33 20.73
N LEU A 414 -22.32 -2.38 21.36
CA LEU A 414 -22.30 -2.17 22.80
C LEU A 414 -23.68 -1.86 23.34
N ARG A 415 -24.12 -2.64 24.34
CA ARG A 415 -25.39 -2.44 25.05
C ARG A 415 -25.18 -1.79 26.41
N GLN A 416 -24.05 -2.03 27.01
CA GLN A 416 -23.66 -1.51 28.33
C GLN A 416 -22.14 -1.35 28.42
N LEU A 417 -21.68 -0.58 29.39
CA LEU A 417 -20.29 -0.46 29.81
C LEU A 417 -20.22 -0.59 31.33
N PRO A 418 -19.16 -1.16 31.89
CA PRO A 418 -18.95 -1.17 33.34
C PRO A 418 -18.87 0.25 33.90
N ARG A 419 -19.51 0.48 35.06
CA ARG A 419 -19.62 1.82 35.67
C ARG A 419 -18.28 2.56 35.81
N GLU A 420 -17.21 1.85 36.20
CA GLU A 420 -15.90 2.45 36.49
C GLU A 420 -14.92 2.31 35.33
N ILE A 421 -15.38 2.04 34.12
CA ILE A 421 -14.53 1.76 32.94
C ILE A 421 -13.58 2.91 32.61
N PHE A 422 -14.01 4.16 32.78
CA PHE A 422 -13.21 5.36 32.49
C PHE A 422 -12.39 5.87 33.67
N LYS A 423 -12.49 5.28 34.86
CA LYS A 423 -11.75 5.69 36.05
C LYS A 423 -10.22 5.65 35.86
N ARG A 424 -9.77 4.81 34.92
CA ARG A 424 -8.35 4.59 34.63
C ARG A 424 -7.87 5.25 33.33
N THR A 425 -8.69 6.16 32.77
CA THR A 425 -8.33 6.96 31.60
C THR A 425 -8.45 8.47 31.90
N PRO A 426 -7.66 8.99 32.85
CA PRO A 426 -7.84 10.33 33.40
C PRO A 426 -7.59 11.46 32.39
N SER A 427 -6.88 11.17 31.28
CA SER A 427 -6.51 12.14 30.24
C SER A 427 -7.46 12.15 29.05
N LEU A 428 -8.62 11.45 29.14
CA LEU A 428 -9.51 11.30 27.99
C LEU A 428 -10.21 12.62 27.64
N LEU A 429 -9.89 13.15 26.44
CA LEU A 429 -10.43 14.38 25.88
C LEU A 429 -11.62 14.12 24.96
N ARG A 430 -11.55 13.03 24.19
CA ARG A 430 -12.56 12.70 23.18
C ARG A 430 -13.07 11.27 23.33
N LEU A 431 -14.37 11.13 23.50
CA LEU A 431 -15.06 9.85 23.58
C LEU A 431 -16.16 9.78 22.52
N GLN A 432 -16.11 8.75 21.67
CA GLN A 432 -17.19 8.46 20.72
C GLN A 432 -17.78 7.09 21.03
N ILE A 433 -19.04 7.07 21.46
CA ILE A 433 -19.85 5.87 21.71
C ILE A 433 -21.20 5.95 20.98
N ASP A 434 -21.31 6.88 20.03
CA ASP A 434 -22.47 6.99 19.14
C ASP A 434 -22.63 5.73 18.27
N SER A 435 -23.80 5.58 17.66
CA SER A 435 -24.08 4.45 16.74
C SER A 435 -23.79 3.07 17.36
N ASN A 436 -24.25 2.89 18.60
CA ASN A 436 -24.19 1.64 19.34
C ASN A 436 -25.61 1.14 19.71
N LYS A 437 -25.74 0.27 20.71
CA LYS A 437 -26.99 -0.31 21.18
C LYS A 437 -27.33 0.10 22.62
N PHE A 438 -26.78 1.21 23.10
CA PHE A 438 -27.05 1.70 24.46
C PHE A 438 -28.51 2.10 24.63
N MET A 439 -29.19 1.51 25.58
CA MET A 439 -30.53 1.93 26.02
C MET A 439 -30.43 2.89 27.21
N LYS A 440 -29.41 2.75 28.02
CA LYS A 440 -29.07 3.58 29.17
C LYS A 440 -27.58 3.53 29.48
N LEU A 441 -27.10 4.46 30.29
CA LEU A 441 -25.74 4.44 30.86
C LEU A 441 -25.81 4.22 32.37
N PRO A 442 -24.82 3.50 32.95
CA PRO A 442 -24.68 3.41 34.39
C PRO A 442 -24.53 4.80 35.04
N GLU A 443 -25.13 4.98 36.20
CA GLU A 443 -25.02 6.25 36.93
C GLU A 443 -23.56 6.54 37.32
N GLY A 444 -23.08 7.76 37.04
CA GLY A 444 -21.73 8.21 37.34
C GLY A 444 -20.67 7.88 36.30
N ILE A 445 -20.96 7.08 35.25
CA ILE A 445 -19.94 6.63 34.29
C ILE A 445 -19.24 7.79 33.56
N LEU A 446 -19.99 8.83 33.15
CA LEU A 446 -19.42 10.01 32.48
C LEU A 446 -18.82 11.03 33.46
N ASP A 447 -19.13 10.94 34.75
CA ASP A 447 -18.60 11.85 35.79
C ASP A 447 -17.13 11.56 36.09
N GLU A 448 -16.64 10.37 35.74
CA GLU A 448 -15.23 10.01 35.80
C GLU A 448 -14.36 10.72 34.74
N LEU A 449 -14.97 11.26 33.69
CA LEU A 449 -14.34 11.95 32.56
C LEU A 449 -14.10 13.43 32.88
N LYS A 450 -13.15 13.72 33.76
CA LYS A 450 -12.97 15.06 34.34
C LYS A 450 -12.48 16.11 33.32
N VAL A 451 -11.64 15.69 32.36
CA VAL A 451 -11.01 16.57 31.35
C VAL A 451 -11.63 16.44 29.97
N VAL A 452 -12.71 15.68 29.83
CA VAL A 452 -13.33 15.44 28.52
C VAL A 452 -13.87 16.76 27.93
N GLU A 453 -13.52 16.97 26.67
CA GLU A 453 -13.95 18.11 25.87
C GLU A 453 -15.07 17.74 24.91
N GLN A 454 -15.02 16.52 24.37
CA GLN A 454 -15.92 16.10 23.30
C GLN A 454 -16.46 14.69 23.54
N VAL A 455 -17.77 14.57 23.53
CA VAL A 455 -18.47 13.28 23.63
C VAL A 455 -19.51 13.16 22.53
N LYS A 456 -19.54 12.02 21.82
CA LYS A 456 -20.62 11.66 20.90
C LYS A 456 -21.49 10.56 21.48
N LEU A 457 -22.80 10.82 21.52
CA LEU A 457 -23.81 9.94 22.12
C LEU A 457 -24.98 9.64 21.19
N SER A 458 -25.05 10.30 20.03
CA SER A 458 -26.18 10.16 19.10
C SER A 458 -26.34 8.72 18.56
N MET A 459 -27.37 8.45 17.81
CA MET A 459 -27.59 7.18 17.11
C MET A 459 -27.56 5.92 18.02
N ASN A 460 -27.92 6.07 19.30
CA ASN A 460 -28.18 4.97 20.22
C ASN A 460 -29.69 4.83 20.47
N PRO A 461 -30.20 3.63 20.76
CA PRO A 461 -31.62 3.42 21.04
C PRO A 461 -31.98 3.77 22.49
N TRP A 462 -31.74 5.03 22.92
CA TRP A 462 -31.99 5.49 24.29
C TRP A 462 -33.40 5.21 24.73
N HIS A 463 -33.57 4.48 25.83
CA HIS A 463 -34.86 4.19 26.42
C HIS A 463 -35.16 5.22 27.50
N CYS A 464 -36.16 6.09 27.27
CA CYS A 464 -36.45 7.21 28.15
C CYS A 464 -37.39 6.79 29.28
N ASP A 465 -36.89 6.02 30.21
CA ASP A 465 -37.49 5.71 31.52
C ASP A 465 -36.75 6.46 32.65
N CYS A 466 -37.05 6.15 33.91
CA CYS A 466 -36.39 6.78 35.06
C CYS A 466 -34.86 6.70 35.04
N PHE A 467 -34.28 5.66 34.41
CA PHE A 467 -32.83 5.49 34.37
C PHE A 467 -32.14 6.46 33.40
N ILE A 468 -32.90 7.08 32.47
CA ILE A 468 -32.32 8.06 31.53
C ILE A 468 -31.96 9.38 32.23
N LEU A 469 -32.55 9.66 33.38
CA LEU A 469 -32.39 10.92 34.11
C LEU A 469 -30.92 11.21 34.49
N TYR A 470 -30.11 10.18 34.67
CA TYR A 470 -28.67 10.39 34.84
C TYR A 470 -28.07 11.08 33.61
N LEU A 471 -28.31 10.52 32.42
CA LEU A 471 -27.79 11.10 31.16
C LEU A 471 -28.37 12.50 30.92
N THR A 472 -29.68 12.71 31.18
CA THR A 472 -30.31 14.03 31.08
C THR A 472 -29.61 15.07 31.97
N ARG A 473 -29.36 14.75 33.24
CA ARG A 473 -28.64 15.64 34.18
C ARG A 473 -27.23 15.94 33.71
N TRP A 474 -26.53 14.93 33.17
CA TRP A 474 -25.16 15.10 32.66
C TRP A 474 -25.15 16.03 31.43
N LEU A 475 -26.10 15.88 30.49
CA LEU A 475 -26.26 16.73 29.32
C LEU A 475 -26.52 18.19 29.69
N HIS A 476 -27.38 18.44 30.68
CA HIS A 476 -27.63 19.80 31.17
C HIS A 476 -26.39 20.47 31.80
N ARG A 477 -25.55 19.68 32.47
CA ARG A 477 -24.30 20.21 33.08
C ARG A 477 -23.18 20.40 32.09
N ASN A 478 -23.23 19.75 30.93
CA ASN A 478 -22.18 19.70 29.95
C ASN A 478 -22.68 19.94 28.49
N PRO A 479 -23.43 21.01 28.21
CA PRO A 479 -24.02 21.24 26.89
C PRO A 479 -22.96 21.40 25.81
N ASP A 480 -21.83 22.01 26.12
CA ASP A 480 -20.75 22.33 25.17
C ASP A 480 -19.88 21.12 24.82
N LYS A 481 -19.98 20.02 25.57
CA LYS A 481 -19.21 18.80 25.32
C LYS A 481 -19.81 17.89 24.26
N ILE A 482 -21.06 18.09 23.89
CA ILE A 482 -21.72 17.34 22.82
C ILE A 482 -21.47 18.02 21.48
N TRP A 483 -20.66 17.40 20.65
CA TRP A 483 -20.26 17.98 19.37
C TRP A 483 -20.87 17.28 18.14
N ASP A 484 -21.82 16.37 18.39
CA ASP A 484 -22.68 15.76 17.38
C ASP A 484 -24.17 16.17 17.60
N ARG A 485 -25.07 15.44 16.98
CA ARG A 485 -26.52 15.65 17.17
C ARG A 485 -26.91 15.26 18.60
N GLN A 486 -27.82 16.03 19.20
CA GLN A 486 -28.40 15.69 20.50
C GLN A 486 -28.96 14.26 20.51
N PRO A 487 -28.62 13.44 21.54
CA PRO A 487 -29.17 12.11 21.69
C PRO A 487 -30.71 12.17 21.84
N LYS A 488 -31.44 11.25 21.18
CA LYS A 488 -32.89 11.20 21.15
C LYS A 488 -33.38 9.90 21.73
N CYS A 489 -34.55 9.96 22.41
CA CYS A 489 -35.28 8.79 22.87
C CYS A 489 -35.68 7.91 21.69
N ARG A 490 -35.47 6.60 21.79
CA ARG A 490 -36.07 5.60 20.89
C ARG A 490 -37.53 5.27 21.30
N GLY A 491 -37.81 5.36 22.56
CA GLY A 491 -39.09 5.07 23.22
C GLY A 491 -38.98 5.30 24.72
N PRO A 492 -40.03 4.96 25.49
CA PRO A 492 -41.28 4.32 25.08
C PRO A 492 -42.29 5.30 24.44
N GLY A 493 -43.20 4.77 23.62
CA GLY A 493 -44.35 5.46 23.06
C GLY A 493 -44.05 6.82 22.43
N ASP A 494 -44.78 7.83 22.81
CA ASP A 494 -44.70 9.23 22.34
C ASP A 494 -43.48 10.01 22.82
N LEU A 495 -42.63 9.39 23.63
CA LEU A 495 -41.28 9.93 23.93
C LEU A 495 -40.30 9.68 22.78
N GLY A 496 -40.62 8.77 21.86
CA GLY A 496 -39.80 8.49 20.69
C GLY A 496 -39.54 9.74 19.85
N GLY A 497 -38.26 9.97 19.52
CA GLY A 497 -37.79 11.12 18.74
C GLY A 497 -37.53 12.40 19.56
N LYS A 498 -38.01 12.50 20.80
CA LYS A 498 -37.72 13.65 21.67
C LYS A 498 -36.26 13.66 22.12
N PRO A 499 -35.63 14.82 22.27
CA PRO A 499 -34.29 14.91 22.81
C PRO A 499 -34.20 14.36 24.25
N VAL A 500 -33.15 13.62 24.57
CA VAL A 500 -32.94 13.10 25.93
C VAL A 500 -32.76 14.22 26.94
N ILE A 501 -32.22 15.35 26.55
CA ILE A 501 -32.00 16.50 27.43
C ILE A 501 -33.33 17.07 27.95
N ASP A 502 -34.44 16.89 27.22
CA ASP A 502 -35.77 17.42 27.60
C ASP A 502 -36.55 16.53 28.59
N MET A 503 -35.97 15.38 28.97
CA MET A 503 -36.64 14.44 29.88
C MET A 503 -36.66 14.97 31.32
N THR A 504 -37.83 14.93 31.94
CA THR A 504 -38.04 15.34 33.33
C THR A 504 -38.49 14.15 34.19
N PHE A 505 -38.34 14.24 35.51
CA PHE A 505 -38.79 13.21 36.44
C PHE A 505 -40.29 12.89 36.20
N ASN A 506 -41.15 13.91 36.12
CA ASN A 506 -42.56 13.73 35.91
C ASN A 506 -42.92 13.05 34.56
N SER A 507 -42.13 13.32 33.51
CA SER A 507 -42.41 12.72 32.20
C SER A 507 -42.04 11.24 32.10
N VAL A 508 -41.03 10.80 32.86
CA VAL A 508 -40.45 9.45 32.72
C VAL A 508 -40.64 8.55 33.94
N CYS A 509 -40.87 9.13 35.15
CA CYS A 509 -40.97 8.37 36.38
C CYS A 509 -42.39 8.37 36.96
N ASP A 510 -43.14 9.47 36.87
CA ASP A 510 -44.49 9.61 37.43
C ASP A 510 -45.61 9.49 36.40
N GLY A 511 -45.30 9.45 35.10
CA GLY A 511 -46.27 9.33 34.03
C GLY A 511 -46.70 7.88 33.75
N GLN A 512 -47.54 7.73 32.70
CA GLN A 512 -48.05 6.41 32.26
C GLN A 512 -46.95 5.36 31.97
N TRP A 513 -45.72 5.78 31.77
CA TRP A 513 -44.56 4.91 31.51
C TRP A 513 -43.92 4.34 32.79
N ALA A 514 -44.23 4.88 33.98
CA ALA A 514 -43.74 4.35 35.27
C ALA A 514 -44.24 2.93 35.55
N SER A 515 -45.36 2.53 35.01
CA SER A 515 -45.91 1.19 35.16
C SER A 515 -45.18 0.12 34.34
N MET A 516 -44.56 0.49 33.20
CA MET A 516 -43.82 -0.47 32.34
C MET A 516 -42.47 -0.87 32.92
N THR A 517 -41.80 0.01 33.66
CA THR A 517 -40.51 -0.30 34.34
C THR A 517 -40.69 -1.30 35.48
N LYS A 518 -41.88 -1.34 36.11
CA LYS A 518 -42.18 -2.34 37.15
C LYS A 518 -42.36 -3.77 36.60
N ILE A 519 -42.68 -3.91 35.31
CA ILE A 519 -42.90 -5.22 34.67
C ILE A 519 -41.60 -5.83 34.22
N GLN A 520 -40.63 -5.04 33.76
CA GLN A 520 -39.30 -5.53 33.32
C GLN A 520 -38.34 -5.89 34.46
N GLY A 521 -38.55 -5.47 35.67
CA GLY A 521 -37.78 -5.80 36.87
C GLY A 521 -38.13 -7.14 37.52
N ARG A 522 -38.93 -7.98 36.87
CA ARG A 522 -39.36 -9.32 37.37
C ARG A 522 -39.01 -10.48 36.42
N VAL A 523 -38.01 -10.33 35.57
CA VAL A 523 -37.47 -11.43 34.77
C VAL A 523 -35.96 -11.51 34.99
#